data_47c8a613a2493d34873cb0558fc02321
#
_entry.id   47c8a613a2493d34873cb0558fc02321
#
_cell.length_a   1.000
_cell.length_b   1.000
_cell.length_c   1.000
_cell.angle_alpha   90.00
_cell.angle_beta   90.00
_cell.angle_gamma   90.00
#
_symmetry.space_group_name_H-M   'P 1'
#
loop_
_entity.id
_entity.type
_entity.pdbx_description
1 polymer ?
#
loop_
_entity_poly.entity_id
_entity_poly.type
_entity_poly.pdbx_seq_one_letter_code
_entity_poly.pdbx_strand_id
1 'polypeptide(L)'
;MLSGAPSTLHAVLTGADPWAATLAAGSVVLPHETRRRRLVLAAGVLHGALSLGWAVVLARVLRRPTVVSGAVAGLGIAALDLGLIGRRLPAIRALPQAPQVADHVAYGVAVAVVLERWPAGRP
;
A
#
# COMPACT_ATOMS: atom_id res chain seq x y z
N MET A 1 3.32 -4.17 -7.40
CA MET A 1 3.38 -5.35 -6.51
C MET A 1 4.66 -5.44 -5.67
N LEU A 2 5.74 -4.74 -6.05
CA LEU A 2 6.95 -4.66 -5.22
C LEU A 2 6.76 -3.87 -3.91
N SER A 3 5.72 -3.05 -3.82
CA SER A 3 5.43 -2.24 -2.63
C SER A 3 5.07 -3.07 -1.40
N GLY A 4 4.52 -4.28 -1.58
CA GLY A 4 4.22 -5.20 -0.48
C GLY A 4 5.40 -6.08 -0.04
N ALA A 5 6.59 -5.91 -0.65
CA ALA A 5 7.75 -6.72 -0.32
C ALA A 5 8.23 -6.55 1.13
N PRO A 6 8.29 -5.33 1.72
CA PRO A 6 8.71 -5.18 3.11
C PRO A 6 7.86 -5.97 4.10
N SER A 7 6.53 -5.88 4.02
CA SER A 7 5.65 -6.60 4.95
C SER A 7 5.69 -8.11 4.73
N THR A 8 5.77 -8.55 3.48
CA THR A 8 5.90 -9.98 3.14
C THR A 8 7.22 -10.54 3.65
N LEU A 9 8.33 -9.84 3.42
CA LEU A 9 9.65 -10.23 3.91
C LEU A 9 9.67 -10.31 5.44
N HIS A 10 9.14 -9.30 6.11
CA HIS A 10 9.02 -9.29 7.57
C HIS A 10 8.24 -10.51 8.08
N ALA A 11 7.10 -10.82 7.47
CA ALA A 11 6.29 -11.98 7.85
C ALA A 11 7.07 -13.29 7.67
N VAL A 12 7.77 -13.46 6.57
CA VAL A 12 8.60 -14.66 6.32
C VAL A 12 9.72 -14.77 7.35
N LEU A 13 10.44 -13.68 7.63
CA LEU A 13 11.55 -13.67 8.57
C LEU A 13 11.12 -13.92 10.03
N THR A 14 9.93 -13.51 10.41
CA THR A 14 9.39 -13.67 11.76
C THR A 14 8.53 -14.92 11.93
N GLY A 15 8.37 -15.73 10.88
CA GLY A 15 7.54 -16.93 10.91
C GLY A 15 6.03 -16.66 10.91
N ALA A 16 5.61 -15.43 10.60
CA ALA A 16 4.21 -15.05 10.47
C ALA A 16 3.65 -15.47 9.10
N ASP A 17 2.31 -15.47 8.97
CA ASP A 17 1.66 -15.76 7.69
C ASP A 17 1.95 -14.64 6.68
N PRO A 18 2.64 -14.91 5.56
CA PRO A 18 2.94 -13.91 4.54
C PRO A 18 1.68 -13.37 3.84
N TRP A 19 0.54 -14.05 3.96
CA TRP A 19 -0.74 -13.63 3.41
C TRP A 19 -1.58 -12.78 4.37
N ALA A 20 -1.14 -12.58 5.60
CA ALA A 20 -1.92 -11.89 6.63
C ALA A 20 -2.38 -10.49 6.18
N ALA A 21 -1.49 -9.68 5.62
CA ALA A 21 -1.83 -8.34 5.13
C ALA A 21 -2.81 -8.40 3.95
N THR A 22 -2.62 -9.33 3.03
CA THR A 22 -3.51 -9.54 1.88
C THR A 22 -4.91 -9.96 2.33
N LEU A 23 -5.01 -10.90 3.25
CA LEU A 23 -6.29 -11.35 3.79
C LEU A 23 -7.00 -10.24 4.56
N ALA A 24 -6.26 -9.45 5.34
CA ALA A 24 -6.80 -8.30 6.04
C ALA A 24 -7.36 -7.26 5.07
N ALA A 25 -6.65 -6.95 3.99
CA ALA A 25 -7.13 -6.04 2.95
C ALA A 25 -8.40 -6.57 2.26
N GLY A 26 -8.43 -7.86 1.95
CA GLY A 26 -9.63 -8.51 1.37
C GLY A 26 -10.84 -8.42 2.29
N SER A 27 -10.65 -8.54 3.59
CA SER A 27 -11.72 -8.45 4.59
C SER A 27 -12.33 -7.04 4.71
N VAL A 28 -11.64 -6.01 4.24
CA VAL A 28 -12.20 -4.65 4.16
C VAL A 28 -13.36 -4.61 3.16
N VAL A 29 -13.21 -5.31 2.04
CA VAL A 29 -14.25 -5.40 0.98
C VAL A 29 -15.30 -6.45 1.33
N LEU A 30 -14.86 -7.60 1.85
CA LEU A 30 -15.70 -8.76 2.16
C LEU A 30 -15.55 -9.13 3.64
N PRO A 31 -16.14 -8.36 4.58
CA PRO A 31 -15.88 -8.52 6.02
C PRO A 31 -16.36 -9.86 6.62
N HIS A 32 -17.31 -10.53 5.99
CA HIS A 32 -17.85 -11.81 6.46
C HIS A 32 -17.37 -13.02 5.64
N GLU A 33 -16.48 -12.79 4.67
CA GLU A 33 -15.95 -13.87 3.84
C GLU A 33 -14.85 -14.64 4.58
N THR A 34 -14.90 -15.96 4.51
CA THR A 34 -13.90 -16.86 5.12
C THR A 34 -13.07 -17.58 4.06
N ARG A 35 -13.49 -17.57 2.81
CA ARG A 35 -12.78 -18.24 1.71
C ARG A 35 -11.56 -17.44 1.30
N ARG A 36 -10.38 -17.99 1.58
CA ARG A 36 -9.08 -17.36 1.29
C ARG A 36 -8.97 -16.84 -0.15
N ARG A 37 -9.40 -17.64 -1.13
CA ARG A 37 -9.35 -17.24 -2.54
C ARG A 37 -10.15 -15.98 -2.83
N ARG A 38 -11.35 -15.85 -2.27
CA ARG A 38 -12.19 -14.66 -2.45
C ARG A 38 -11.60 -13.43 -1.78
N LEU A 39 -11.02 -13.59 -0.59
CA LEU A 39 -10.32 -12.52 0.11
C LEU A 39 -9.09 -12.02 -0.67
N VAL A 40 -8.32 -12.93 -1.26
CA VAL A 40 -7.17 -12.58 -2.10
C VAL A 40 -7.60 -11.81 -3.35
N LEU A 41 -8.68 -12.25 -4.01
CA LEU A 41 -9.22 -11.54 -5.18
C LEU A 41 -9.75 -10.14 -4.79
N ALA A 42 -10.49 -10.04 -3.69
CA ALA A 42 -10.98 -8.76 -3.18
C ALA A 42 -9.83 -7.82 -2.81
N ALA A 43 -8.77 -8.33 -2.19
CA ALA A 43 -7.56 -7.57 -1.90
C ALA A 43 -6.89 -7.05 -3.17
N GLY A 44 -6.81 -7.87 -4.20
CA GLY A 44 -6.24 -7.47 -5.50
C GLY A 44 -7.01 -6.33 -6.14
N VAL A 45 -8.34 -6.38 -6.13
CA VAL A 45 -9.20 -5.31 -6.64
C VAL A 45 -9.03 -4.03 -5.82
N LEU A 46 -9.10 -4.13 -4.51
CA LEU A 46 -8.91 -2.99 -3.60
C LEU A 46 -7.53 -2.36 -3.78
N HIS A 47 -6.49 -3.18 -3.77
CA HIS A 47 -5.11 -2.72 -3.92
C HIS A 47 -4.88 -2.05 -5.27
N GLY A 48 -5.41 -2.62 -6.35
CA GLY A 48 -5.35 -2.03 -7.69
C GLY A 48 -6.03 -0.67 -7.75
N ALA A 49 -7.24 -0.56 -7.21
CA ALA A 49 -8.00 0.69 -7.17
C ALA A 49 -7.29 1.78 -6.34
N LEU A 50 -6.81 1.43 -5.15
CA LEU A 50 -6.06 2.37 -4.30
C LEU A 50 -4.74 2.78 -4.92
N SER A 51 -4.01 1.83 -5.53
CA SER A 51 -2.73 2.11 -6.18
C SER A 51 -2.89 3.08 -7.36
N LEU A 52 -3.91 2.88 -8.19
CA LEU A 52 -4.23 3.80 -9.29
C LEU A 52 -4.66 5.16 -8.77
N GLY A 53 -5.55 5.19 -7.77
CA GLY A 53 -6.03 6.44 -7.17
C GLY A 53 -4.89 7.27 -6.59
N TRP A 54 -4.04 6.66 -5.78
CA TRP A 54 -2.88 7.34 -5.21
C TRP A 54 -1.84 7.73 -6.26
N ALA A 55 -1.62 6.90 -7.30
CA ALA A 55 -0.73 7.25 -8.40
C ALA A 55 -1.18 8.51 -9.12
N VAL A 56 -2.48 8.66 -9.37
CA VAL A 56 -3.05 9.86 -9.97
C VAL A 56 -2.86 11.08 -9.07
N VAL A 57 -3.10 10.93 -7.77
CA VAL A 57 -2.87 12.01 -6.79
C VAL A 57 -1.41 12.43 -6.78
N LEU A 58 -0.49 11.48 -6.69
CA LEU A 58 0.94 11.76 -6.66
C LEU A 58 1.43 12.39 -7.96
N ALA A 59 0.91 11.96 -9.11
CA ALA A 59 1.24 12.56 -10.40
C ALA A 59 0.87 14.04 -10.48
N ARG A 60 -0.17 14.46 -9.76
CA ARG A 60 -0.62 15.85 -9.72
C ARG A 60 0.07 16.68 -8.65
N VAL A 61 0.44 16.06 -7.53
CA VAL A 61 0.99 16.74 -6.35
C VAL A 61 2.50 16.85 -6.42
N LEU A 62 3.18 15.81 -6.88
CA LEU A 62 4.64 15.80 -6.98
C LEU A 62 5.11 16.58 -8.20
N ARG A 63 5.47 17.83 -8.00
CA ARG A 63 5.98 18.70 -9.07
C ARG A 63 7.35 18.26 -9.56
N ARG A 64 8.20 17.80 -8.67
CA ARG A 64 9.53 17.25 -8.95
C ARG A 64 9.64 15.90 -8.27
N PRO A 65 9.24 14.82 -8.97
CA PRO A 65 9.30 13.48 -8.37
C PRO A 65 10.75 13.07 -8.15
N THR A 66 11.10 12.82 -6.90
CA THR A 66 12.40 12.30 -6.49
C THR A 66 12.16 11.14 -5.52
N VAL A 67 13.20 10.34 -5.26
CA VAL A 67 13.12 9.27 -4.25
C VAL A 67 12.67 9.84 -2.90
N VAL A 68 13.23 11.00 -2.50
CA VAL A 68 12.87 11.65 -1.23
C VAL A 68 11.41 12.11 -1.22
N SER A 69 10.96 12.81 -2.26
CA SER A 69 9.56 13.26 -2.34
C SER A 69 8.59 12.08 -2.40
N GLY A 70 8.96 11.00 -3.07
CA GLY A 70 8.18 9.76 -3.09
C GLY A 70 8.10 9.09 -1.74
N ALA A 71 9.22 9.03 -1.00
CA ALA A 71 9.24 8.48 0.36
C ALA A 71 8.37 9.30 1.32
N VAL A 72 8.47 10.63 1.28
CA VAL A 72 7.63 11.53 2.09
C VAL A 72 6.16 11.37 1.75
N ALA A 73 5.82 11.29 0.46
CA ALA A 73 4.45 11.05 0.02
C ALA A 73 3.94 9.68 0.51
N GLY A 74 4.77 8.64 0.44
CA GLY A 74 4.44 7.31 0.97
C GLY A 74 4.16 7.32 2.47
N LEU A 75 4.94 8.07 3.25
CA LEU A 75 4.68 8.28 4.68
C LEU A 75 3.33 9.00 4.90
N GLY A 76 3.02 10.00 4.09
CA GLY A 76 1.73 10.67 4.15
C GLY A 76 0.55 9.75 3.86
N ILE A 77 0.67 8.90 2.85
CA ILE A 77 -0.33 7.88 2.53
C ILE A 77 -0.46 6.88 3.69
N ALA A 78 0.65 6.42 4.26
CA ALA A 78 0.64 5.53 5.43
C ALA A 78 -0.10 6.17 6.62
N ALA A 79 0.13 7.46 6.86
CA ALA A 79 -0.56 8.17 7.93
C ALA A 79 -2.07 8.19 7.72
N LEU A 80 -2.53 8.35 6.49
CA LEU A 80 -3.96 8.31 6.14
C LEU A 80 -4.52 6.88 6.20
N ASP A 81 -3.87 5.95 5.52
CA ASP A 81 -4.40 4.58 5.36
C ASP A 81 -4.30 3.76 6.65
N LEU A 82 -3.23 3.91 7.41
CA LEU A 82 -3.00 3.16 8.65
C LEU A 82 -3.40 3.96 9.88
N GLY A 83 -3.04 5.24 9.92
CA GLY A 83 -3.23 6.09 11.08
C GLY A 83 -4.66 6.62 11.26
N LEU A 84 -5.40 6.82 10.16
CA LEU A 84 -6.76 7.33 10.19
C LEU A 84 -7.78 6.24 9.85
N ILE A 85 -7.69 5.68 8.65
CA ILE A 85 -8.65 4.68 8.14
C ILE A 85 -8.42 3.33 8.81
N GLY A 86 -7.17 2.87 8.85
CA GLY A 86 -6.80 1.56 9.37
C GLY A 86 -7.11 1.38 10.86
N ARG A 87 -7.13 2.45 11.64
CA ARG A 87 -7.51 2.37 13.07
C ARG A 87 -8.93 1.90 13.28
N ARG A 88 -9.82 2.13 12.32
CA ARG A 88 -11.22 1.72 12.37
C ARG A 88 -11.44 0.29 11.87
N LEU A 89 -10.40 -0.34 11.32
CA LEU A 89 -10.44 -1.67 10.75
C LEU A 89 -9.61 -2.62 11.61
N PRO A 90 -10.24 -3.48 12.45
CA PRO A 90 -9.52 -4.34 13.39
C PRO A 90 -8.47 -5.23 12.74
N ALA A 91 -8.76 -5.81 11.56
CA ALA A 91 -7.84 -6.67 10.85
C ALA A 91 -6.57 -5.92 10.40
N ILE A 92 -6.70 -4.66 9.97
CA ILE A 92 -5.56 -3.83 9.57
C ILE A 92 -4.78 -3.37 10.79
N ARG A 93 -5.47 -2.98 11.86
CA ARG A 93 -4.84 -2.54 13.11
C ARG A 93 -4.04 -3.65 13.78
N ALA A 94 -4.45 -4.91 13.61
CA ALA A 94 -3.77 -6.07 14.18
C ALA A 94 -2.46 -6.43 13.46
N LEU A 95 -2.22 -5.90 12.24
CA LEU A 95 -0.98 -6.14 11.52
C LEU A 95 0.19 -5.39 12.16
N PRO A 96 1.43 -5.92 12.06
CA PRO A 96 2.63 -5.16 12.41
C PRO A 96 2.69 -3.86 11.59
N GLN A 97 2.68 -2.71 12.25
CA GLN A 97 2.52 -1.42 11.57
C GLN A 97 3.79 -0.96 10.86
N ALA A 98 4.97 -1.20 11.42
CA ALA A 98 6.22 -0.77 10.82
C ALA A 98 6.44 -1.35 9.41
N PRO A 99 6.25 -2.65 9.14
CA PRO A 99 6.29 -3.18 7.78
C PRO A 99 5.24 -2.58 6.85
N GLN A 100 4.04 -2.29 7.35
CA GLN A 100 2.98 -1.66 6.56
C GLN A 100 3.37 -0.23 6.14
N VAL A 101 3.97 0.53 7.05
CA VAL A 101 4.53 1.85 6.73
C VAL A 101 5.63 1.73 5.67
N ALA A 102 6.52 0.74 5.81
CA ALA A 102 7.56 0.47 4.82
C ALA A 102 6.99 0.15 3.43
N ASP A 103 5.89 -0.58 3.35
CA ASP A 103 5.20 -0.85 2.09
C ASP A 103 4.71 0.44 1.41
N HIS A 104 4.15 1.36 2.19
CA HIS A 104 3.69 2.64 1.68
C HIS A 104 4.84 3.55 1.22
N VAL A 105 5.94 3.56 1.95
CA VAL A 105 7.16 4.28 1.53
C VAL A 105 7.70 3.69 0.23
N ALA A 106 7.80 2.36 0.14
CA ALA A 106 8.24 1.68 -1.08
C ALA A 106 7.34 2.01 -2.27
N TYR A 107 6.02 2.05 -2.06
CA TYR A 107 5.05 2.46 -3.07
C TYR A 107 5.29 3.90 -3.54
N GLY A 108 5.42 4.84 -2.62
CA GLY A 108 5.67 6.26 -2.94
C GLY A 108 6.95 6.46 -3.74
N VAL A 109 8.03 5.77 -3.35
CA VAL A 109 9.30 5.78 -4.08
C VAL A 109 9.15 5.19 -5.48
N ALA A 110 8.48 4.06 -5.61
CA ALA A 110 8.25 3.41 -6.90
C ALA A 110 7.47 4.33 -7.86
N VAL A 111 6.41 4.96 -7.39
CA VAL A 111 5.63 5.93 -8.19
C VAL A 111 6.49 7.12 -8.60
N ALA A 112 7.26 7.69 -7.66
CA ALA A 112 8.14 8.83 -7.96
C ALA A 112 9.19 8.48 -9.03
N VAL A 113 9.80 7.30 -8.96
CA VAL A 113 10.76 6.82 -9.97
C VAL A 113 10.10 6.69 -11.35
N VAL A 114 8.90 6.14 -11.40
CA VAL A 114 8.14 6.02 -12.65
C VAL A 114 7.81 7.39 -13.22
N LEU A 115 7.33 8.32 -12.40
CA LEU A 115 6.98 9.69 -12.82
C LEU A 115 8.21 10.48 -13.28
N GLU A 116 9.37 10.25 -12.68
CA GLU A 116 10.62 10.88 -13.10
C GLU A 116 11.05 10.41 -14.49
N ARG A 117 10.92 9.11 -14.75
CA ARG A 117 11.32 8.51 -16.03
C ARG A 117 10.32 8.74 -17.17
N TRP A 118 9.05 8.85 -16.85
CA TRP A 118 7.98 9.08 -17.82
C TRP A 118 7.16 10.32 -17.44
N PRO A 119 7.69 11.52 -17.68
CA PRO A 119 6.99 12.77 -17.37
C PRO A 119 5.83 13.06 -18.35
N ALA A 120 5.11 12.03 -18.78
CA ALA A 120 4.08 12.11 -19.81
C ALA A 120 3.06 13.22 -19.53
N GLY A 121 2.88 14.12 -20.50
CA GLY A 121 1.83 15.14 -20.49
C GLY A 121 2.03 16.29 -19.49
N ARG A 122 3.23 16.45 -18.93
CA ARG A 122 3.54 17.63 -18.12
C ARG A 122 3.96 18.78 -19.03
N PRO A 123 3.20 19.88 -19.04
CA PRO A 123 3.63 21.09 -19.73
C PRO A 123 4.89 21.67 -19.08
#